data_987946552103e2e18e1ffe8600bfbdd1
#
_entry.id   987946552103e2e18e1ffe8600bfbdd1
#
_cell.length_a   1.000
_cell.length_b   1.000
_cell.length_c   1.000
_cell.angle_alpha   90.00
_cell.angle_beta   90.00
_cell.angle_gamma   90.00
#
_symmetry.space_group_name_H-M   'P 1'
#
loop_
_entity.id
_entity.type
_entity.pdbx_description
1 polymer ?
#
loop_
_entity_poly.entity_id
_entity_poly.type
_entity_poly.pdbx_seq_one_letter_code
_entity_poly.pdbx_strand_id
1 'polypeptide(L)'
;TIQNEIAIFSNVLAESIKGIRQVKAYSRENYEKQRAFETISFIQKYFTKSAFISNRLSPLMEFIGSLAVALSIYAGGVFVLNESMTTGQFMSFLVSLLLAYQPVKALGNLNISIQEGLAGAERIFKLLDTSEKNMENISPKKTIDLDGDIVFKDVSFAYNDNTVLDKISLRIPKGKKVALVGLSGSGKSTIANIILRLYDNYSGSILINSKDIKKLDLTDVRSSVSIVTQETILFNESIFNNIKYGNLEANDEEISLVAKNAGVKSFSEELDQKLHTVIGENGIKLSGGQRQRIAIARALIKDAPLLIMDEATSSLDNITENKIHQIINNLMTNKTKLIIAQRLS
;
A
#
# COMPACT_ATOMS: atom_id res chain seq x y z
N THR A 1 14.63 7.60 -15.53
CA THR A 1 13.79 8.79 -15.82
C THR A 1 13.85 9.76 -14.64
N ILE A 2 13.68 11.07 -14.90
CA ILE A 2 13.69 12.12 -13.85
C ILE A 2 12.74 11.76 -12.70
N GLN A 3 11.56 11.23 -12.98
CA GLN A 3 10.59 10.82 -11.98
C GLN A 3 11.10 9.69 -11.05
N ASN A 4 11.89 8.75 -11.57
CA ASN A 4 12.50 7.72 -10.72
C ASN A 4 13.52 8.33 -9.75
N GLU A 5 14.33 9.29 -10.21
CA GLU A 5 15.28 9.97 -9.34
C GLU A 5 14.57 10.81 -8.26
N ILE A 6 13.47 11.49 -8.61
CA ILE A 6 12.62 12.20 -7.64
C ILE A 6 12.04 11.23 -6.62
N ALA A 7 11.60 10.04 -7.04
CA ALA A 7 11.08 9.02 -6.12
C ALA A 7 12.19 8.51 -5.17
N ILE A 8 13.41 8.26 -5.69
CA ILE A 8 14.57 7.87 -4.87
C ILE A 8 14.90 8.98 -3.86
N PHE A 9 14.92 10.22 -4.28
CA PHE A 9 15.17 11.36 -3.40
C PHE A 9 14.12 11.49 -2.31
N SER A 10 12.84 11.36 -2.67
CA SER A 10 11.74 11.38 -1.70
C SER A 10 11.85 10.26 -0.67
N ASN A 11 12.27 9.06 -1.09
CA ASN A 11 12.50 7.93 -0.20
C ASN A 11 13.69 8.21 0.74
N VAL A 12 14.80 8.75 0.24
CA VAL A 12 15.97 9.12 1.06
C VAL A 12 15.59 10.15 2.13
N LEU A 13 14.82 11.19 1.75
CA LEU A 13 14.32 12.18 2.70
C LEU A 13 13.39 11.56 3.74
N ALA A 14 12.41 10.76 3.31
CA ALA A 14 11.46 10.11 4.23
C ALA A 14 12.18 9.18 5.22
N GLU A 15 13.20 8.43 4.77
CA GLU A 15 14.02 7.57 5.59
C GLU A 15 14.82 8.38 6.63
N SER A 16 15.50 9.45 6.19
CA SER A 16 16.29 10.31 7.08
C SER A 16 15.42 11.03 8.12
N ILE A 17 14.20 11.47 7.74
CA ILE A 17 13.25 12.12 8.66
C ILE A 17 12.70 11.10 9.66
N LYS A 18 12.27 9.91 9.20
CA LYS A 18 11.80 8.84 10.09
C LYS A 18 12.89 8.38 11.04
N GLY A 19 14.13 8.30 10.54
CA GLY A 19 15.31 7.89 11.29
C GLY A 19 16.01 9.02 12.03
N ILE A 20 15.43 10.22 12.19
CA ILE A 20 16.13 11.41 12.71
C ILE A 20 16.77 11.20 14.08
N ARG A 21 16.14 10.39 14.94
CA ARG A 21 16.70 10.06 16.24
C ARG A 21 18.01 9.27 16.13
N GLN A 22 18.08 8.31 15.20
CA GLN A 22 19.30 7.54 14.90
C GLN A 22 20.37 8.45 14.31
N VAL A 23 20.00 9.27 13.31
CA VAL A 23 20.93 10.23 12.70
C VAL A 23 21.57 11.11 13.77
N LYS A 24 20.78 11.64 14.72
CA LYS A 24 21.26 12.44 15.83
C LYS A 24 22.09 11.63 16.85
N ALA A 25 21.63 10.44 17.22
CA ALA A 25 22.32 9.58 18.18
C ALA A 25 23.71 9.16 17.70
N TYR A 26 23.89 8.95 16.40
CA TYR A 26 25.16 8.58 15.79
C TYR A 26 25.93 9.76 15.22
N SER A 27 25.43 11.01 15.34
CA SER A 27 26.04 12.23 14.79
C SER A 27 26.37 12.11 13.31
N ARG A 28 25.42 11.59 12.51
CA ARG A 28 25.59 11.31 11.09
C ARG A 28 24.86 12.31 10.16
N GLU A 29 24.59 13.50 10.61
CA GLU A 29 23.93 14.54 9.83
C GLU A 29 24.66 14.87 8.53
N ASN A 30 25.99 14.92 8.57
CA ASN A 30 26.79 15.21 7.38
C ASN A 30 26.72 14.07 6.35
N TYR A 31 26.66 12.84 6.81
CA TYR A 31 26.48 11.67 5.93
C TYR A 31 25.14 11.71 5.22
N GLU A 32 24.04 11.91 5.95
CA GLU A 32 22.70 11.99 5.36
C GLU A 32 22.56 13.21 4.43
N LYS A 33 23.18 14.33 4.79
CA LYS A 33 23.24 15.52 3.92
C LYS A 33 23.97 15.21 2.61
N GLN A 34 25.09 14.53 2.67
CA GLN A 34 25.84 14.15 1.46
C GLN A 34 25.04 13.18 0.59
N ARG A 35 24.41 12.16 1.18
CA ARG A 35 23.55 11.20 0.50
C ARG A 35 22.40 11.89 -0.23
N ALA A 36 21.72 12.84 0.42
CA ALA A 36 20.68 13.66 -0.21
C ALA A 36 21.24 14.53 -1.33
N PHE A 37 22.42 15.14 -1.14
CA PHE A 37 23.06 16.01 -2.13
C PHE A 37 23.47 15.24 -3.39
N GLU A 38 24.00 14.04 -3.25
CA GLU A 38 24.29 13.15 -4.38
C GLU A 38 23.05 12.89 -5.23
N THR A 39 21.92 12.53 -4.58
CA THR A 39 20.66 12.30 -5.28
C THR A 39 20.14 13.56 -5.99
N ILE A 40 20.25 14.73 -5.35
CA ILE A 40 19.90 16.02 -5.96
C ILE A 40 20.78 16.30 -7.20
N SER A 41 22.07 16.00 -7.13
CA SER A 41 23.01 16.23 -8.25
C SER A 41 22.64 15.41 -9.48
N PHE A 42 22.18 14.16 -9.29
CA PHE A 42 21.65 13.34 -10.38
C PHE A 42 20.39 13.94 -10.99
N ILE A 43 19.43 14.37 -10.15
CA ILE A 43 18.21 15.04 -10.63
C ILE A 43 18.57 16.28 -11.44
N GLN A 44 19.47 17.13 -10.93
CA GLN A 44 19.92 18.33 -11.62
C GLN A 44 20.52 17.99 -12.99
N LYS A 45 21.41 16.98 -13.05
CA LYS A 45 22.04 16.54 -14.31
C LYS A 45 21.01 16.10 -15.35
N TYR A 46 20.03 15.29 -14.95
CA TYR A 46 18.97 14.83 -15.85
C TYR A 46 18.05 15.96 -16.27
N PHE A 47 17.68 16.85 -15.34
CA PHE A 47 16.85 18.01 -15.63
C PHE A 47 17.52 18.97 -16.62
N THR A 48 18.80 19.29 -16.38
CA THR A 48 19.59 20.14 -17.27
C THR A 48 19.73 19.54 -18.67
N LYS A 49 19.99 18.22 -18.74
CA LYS A 49 20.08 17.49 -20.02
C LYS A 49 18.74 17.51 -20.77
N SER A 50 17.64 17.26 -20.09
CA SER A 50 16.29 17.30 -20.67
C SER A 50 15.96 18.70 -21.18
N ALA A 51 16.15 19.72 -20.35
CA ALA A 51 15.93 21.11 -20.72
C ALA A 51 16.78 21.54 -21.93
N PHE A 52 18.03 21.11 -21.97
CA PHE A 52 18.94 21.41 -23.09
C PHE A 52 18.46 20.78 -24.41
N ILE A 53 17.96 19.55 -24.37
CA ILE A 53 17.42 18.89 -25.57
C ILE A 53 16.12 19.56 -26.02
N SER A 54 15.19 19.83 -25.11
CA SER A 54 13.90 20.44 -25.43
C SER A 54 14.05 21.86 -25.95
N ASN A 55 14.96 22.65 -25.36
CA ASN A 55 15.14 24.04 -25.74
C ASN A 55 15.90 24.25 -27.05
N ARG A 56 16.55 23.22 -27.61
CA ARG A 56 17.21 23.27 -28.91
C ARG A 56 16.23 23.28 -30.09
N LEU A 57 15.06 22.74 -29.93
CA LEU A 57 14.10 22.62 -31.03
C LEU A 57 13.62 23.99 -31.51
N SER A 58 13.35 24.93 -30.60
CA SER A 58 12.85 26.25 -30.96
C SER A 58 13.86 27.08 -31.81
N PRO A 59 15.12 27.25 -31.40
CA PRO A 59 16.15 27.95 -32.26
C PRO A 59 16.38 27.26 -33.59
N LEU A 60 16.36 25.94 -33.64
CA LEU A 60 16.50 25.20 -34.90
C LEU A 60 15.34 25.47 -35.85
N MET A 61 14.10 25.46 -35.34
CA MET A 61 12.91 25.77 -36.14
C MET A 61 12.91 27.23 -36.60
N GLU A 62 13.38 28.17 -35.77
CA GLU A 62 13.51 29.58 -36.13
C GLU A 62 14.59 29.79 -37.23
N PHE A 63 15.72 29.08 -37.16
CA PHE A 63 16.73 29.11 -38.18
C PHE A 63 16.21 28.57 -39.53
N ILE A 64 15.56 27.41 -39.54
CA ILE A 64 14.94 26.81 -40.72
C ILE A 64 13.85 27.73 -41.29
N GLY A 65 13.01 28.28 -40.44
CA GLY A 65 11.93 29.23 -40.84
C GLY A 65 12.51 30.50 -41.48
N SER A 66 13.52 31.13 -40.88
CA SER A 66 14.13 32.34 -41.44
C SER A 66 14.89 32.06 -42.76
N LEU A 67 15.49 30.88 -42.90
CA LEU A 67 16.11 30.47 -44.18
C LEU A 67 15.04 30.27 -45.26
N ALA A 68 13.91 29.65 -44.94
CA ALA A 68 12.79 29.48 -45.88
C ALA A 68 12.21 30.85 -46.34
N VAL A 69 12.03 31.80 -45.39
CA VAL A 69 11.60 33.13 -45.71
C VAL A 69 12.62 33.87 -46.62
N ALA A 70 13.91 33.79 -46.31
CA ALA A 70 14.95 34.41 -47.12
C ALA A 70 14.99 33.87 -48.56
N LEU A 71 14.91 32.54 -48.69
CA LEU A 71 14.85 31.88 -50.00
C LEU A 71 13.60 32.26 -50.78
N SER A 72 12.46 32.39 -50.11
CA SER A 72 11.20 32.81 -50.70
C SER A 72 11.24 34.25 -51.17
N ILE A 73 11.90 35.15 -50.44
CA ILE A 73 12.09 36.55 -50.84
C ILE A 73 12.98 36.62 -52.08
N TYR A 74 14.10 35.86 -52.08
CA TYR A 74 14.98 35.85 -53.22
C TYR A 74 14.30 35.29 -54.49
N ALA A 75 13.71 34.10 -54.40
CA ALA A 75 13.03 33.45 -55.54
C ALA A 75 11.82 34.23 -56.01
N GLY A 76 10.96 34.71 -55.09
CA GLY A 76 9.80 35.51 -55.40
C GLY A 76 10.16 36.89 -56.05
N GLY A 77 11.22 37.50 -55.57
CA GLY A 77 11.77 38.73 -56.17
C GLY A 77 12.20 38.52 -57.61
N VAL A 78 12.85 37.40 -57.93
CA VAL A 78 13.22 37.03 -59.31
C VAL A 78 12.00 36.80 -60.20
N PHE A 79 10.93 36.16 -59.68
CA PHE A 79 9.68 35.93 -60.45
C PHE A 79 8.92 37.26 -60.69
N VAL A 80 8.97 38.20 -59.75
CA VAL A 80 8.37 39.54 -59.92
C VAL A 80 9.13 40.33 -60.96
N LEU A 81 10.48 40.33 -60.95
CA LEU A 81 11.30 41.04 -61.92
C LEU A 81 11.15 40.49 -63.35
N ASN A 82 10.87 39.18 -63.48
CA ASN A 82 10.64 38.54 -64.74
C ASN A 82 9.16 38.60 -65.19
N GLU A 83 8.35 39.43 -64.55
CA GLU A 83 6.91 39.66 -64.83
C GLU A 83 6.05 38.34 -64.80
N SER A 84 6.60 37.28 -64.22
CA SER A 84 5.92 35.98 -64.06
C SER A 84 4.94 35.95 -62.91
N MET A 85 5.03 36.94 -61.98
CA MET A 85 4.17 37.06 -60.79
C MET A 85 3.97 38.56 -60.48
N THR A 86 2.74 38.90 -60.04
CA THR A 86 2.46 40.29 -59.59
C THR A 86 2.99 40.49 -58.12
N THR A 87 3.34 41.74 -57.81
CA THR A 87 3.79 42.13 -56.43
C THR A 87 2.76 41.74 -55.38
N GLY A 88 1.45 41.86 -55.69
CA GLY A 88 0.39 41.48 -54.79
C GLY A 88 0.30 39.98 -54.50
N GLN A 89 0.51 39.16 -55.52
CA GLN A 89 0.57 37.69 -55.36
C GLN A 89 1.78 37.28 -54.50
N PHE A 90 2.94 37.93 -54.74
CA PHE A 90 4.14 37.69 -53.95
C PHE A 90 3.96 38.06 -52.46
N MET A 91 3.37 39.24 -52.18
CA MET A 91 3.05 39.64 -50.80
C MET A 91 2.05 38.71 -50.14
N SER A 92 1.01 38.28 -50.84
CA SER A 92 0.04 37.30 -50.34
C SER A 92 0.70 35.98 -50.01
N PHE A 93 1.61 35.50 -50.84
CA PHE A 93 2.39 34.30 -50.57
C PHE A 93 3.25 34.43 -49.30
N LEU A 94 4.00 35.57 -49.14
CA LEU A 94 4.80 35.78 -47.96
C LEU A 94 3.98 35.82 -46.66
N VAL A 95 2.84 36.53 -46.68
CA VAL A 95 1.95 36.58 -45.53
C VAL A 95 1.43 35.15 -45.20
N SER A 96 1.03 34.39 -46.21
CA SER A 96 0.57 33.02 -46.03
C SER A 96 1.68 32.11 -45.43
N LEU A 97 2.92 32.26 -45.89
CA LEU A 97 4.07 31.53 -45.38
C LEU A 97 4.34 31.85 -43.90
N LEU A 98 4.28 33.15 -43.54
CA LEU A 98 4.48 33.58 -42.15
C LEU A 98 3.33 33.08 -41.24
N LEU A 99 2.09 33.08 -41.72
CA LEU A 99 0.94 32.56 -40.99
C LEU A 99 1.04 31.04 -40.80
N ALA A 100 1.56 30.30 -41.78
CA ALA A 100 1.75 28.85 -41.69
C ALA A 100 2.87 28.43 -40.71
N TYR A 101 3.81 29.33 -40.42
CA TYR A 101 4.94 29.04 -39.54
C TYR A 101 4.49 28.66 -38.11
N GLN A 102 3.53 29.39 -37.53
CA GLN A 102 3.06 29.15 -36.17
C GLN A 102 2.43 27.77 -35.97
N PRO A 103 1.47 27.32 -36.83
CA PRO A 103 0.95 25.95 -36.75
C PRO A 103 2.02 24.86 -36.89
N VAL A 104 3.00 25.05 -37.77
CA VAL A 104 4.09 24.07 -37.96
C VAL A 104 4.94 23.95 -36.70
N LYS A 105 5.28 25.08 -36.06
CA LYS A 105 5.99 25.11 -34.78
C LYS A 105 5.18 24.43 -33.67
N ALA A 106 3.88 24.68 -33.64
CA ALA A 106 2.96 24.05 -32.67
C ALA A 106 2.88 22.52 -32.81
N LEU A 107 2.89 22.00 -34.05
CA LEU A 107 2.93 20.54 -34.31
C LEU A 107 4.21 19.89 -33.77
N GLY A 108 5.35 20.57 -33.84
CA GLY A 108 6.60 20.09 -33.25
C GLY A 108 6.51 19.91 -31.73
N ASN A 109 5.91 20.87 -31.04
CA ASN A 109 5.73 20.81 -29.59
C ASN A 109 4.66 19.80 -29.17
N LEU A 110 3.61 19.63 -30.01
CA LEU A 110 2.54 18.65 -29.76
C LEU A 110 3.08 17.23 -29.65
N ASN A 111 4.04 16.85 -30.47
CA ASN A 111 4.65 15.53 -30.43
C ASN A 111 5.31 15.22 -29.07
N ILE A 112 5.98 16.22 -28.48
CA ILE A 112 6.61 16.07 -27.14
C ILE A 112 5.52 15.88 -26.09
N SER A 113 4.46 16.69 -26.11
CA SER A 113 3.35 16.57 -25.14
C SER A 113 2.59 15.25 -25.27
N ILE A 114 2.40 14.74 -26.49
CA ILE A 114 1.79 13.42 -26.74
C ILE A 114 2.66 12.32 -26.15
N GLN A 115 3.98 12.34 -26.36
CA GLN A 115 4.90 11.34 -25.84
C GLN A 115 4.90 11.32 -24.30
N GLU A 116 4.86 12.47 -23.66
CA GLU A 116 4.76 12.58 -22.19
C GLU A 116 3.40 12.05 -21.70
N GLY A 117 2.31 12.39 -22.38
CA GLY A 117 0.98 11.90 -22.08
C GLY A 117 0.85 10.37 -22.23
N LEU A 118 1.40 9.81 -23.31
CA LEU A 118 1.41 8.36 -23.55
C LEU A 118 2.21 7.62 -22.47
N ALA A 119 3.37 8.12 -22.08
CA ALA A 119 4.16 7.53 -21.01
C ALA A 119 3.46 7.57 -19.64
N GLY A 120 2.62 8.57 -19.40
CA GLY A 120 1.74 8.65 -18.23
C GLY A 120 0.60 7.63 -18.30
N ALA A 121 -0.08 7.58 -19.44
CA ALA A 121 -1.19 6.67 -19.70
C ALA A 121 -0.76 5.20 -19.59
N GLU A 122 0.38 4.83 -20.17
CA GLU A 122 0.93 3.46 -20.08
C GLU A 122 1.08 3.00 -18.63
N ARG A 123 1.56 3.88 -17.73
CA ARG A 123 1.70 3.54 -16.31
C ARG A 123 0.36 3.34 -15.63
N ILE A 124 -0.64 4.16 -15.96
CA ILE A 124 -2.00 4.03 -15.43
C ILE A 124 -2.64 2.74 -15.91
N PHE A 125 -2.56 2.45 -17.22
CA PHE A 125 -3.11 1.20 -17.76
C PHE A 125 -2.40 -0.03 -17.22
N LYS A 126 -1.07 0.01 -17.08
CA LYS A 126 -0.32 -1.08 -16.44
C LYS A 126 -0.79 -1.35 -15.02
N LEU A 127 -1.16 -0.31 -14.25
CA LEU A 127 -1.73 -0.47 -12.92
C LEU A 127 -3.16 -1.02 -12.99
N LEU A 128 -4.00 -0.50 -13.88
CA LEU A 128 -5.39 -0.97 -14.08
C LEU A 128 -5.45 -2.41 -14.59
N ASP A 129 -4.53 -2.76 -15.50
CA ASP A 129 -4.43 -4.11 -16.09
C ASP A 129 -3.73 -5.12 -15.14
N THR A 130 -3.16 -4.63 -14.02
CA THR A 130 -2.68 -5.51 -12.96
C THR A 130 -3.91 -6.16 -12.32
N SER A 131 -4.37 -7.22 -12.95
CA SER A 131 -5.48 -8.00 -12.40
C SER A 131 -5.04 -8.62 -11.09
N GLU A 132 -5.92 -8.59 -10.10
CA GLU A 132 -5.83 -9.40 -8.90
C GLU A 132 -5.98 -10.89 -9.29
N LYS A 133 -5.01 -11.41 -10.07
CA LYS A 133 -5.06 -12.76 -10.68
C LYS A 133 -5.19 -13.89 -9.66
N ASN A 134 -5.13 -13.60 -8.37
CA ASN A 134 -5.03 -14.61 -7.33
C ASN A 134 -6.27 -14.74 -6.43
N MET A 135 -7.31 -13.95 -6.66
CA MET A 135 -8.51 -14.01 -5.81
C MET A 135 -9.75 -14.00 -6.70
N GLU A 136 -10.16 -15.19 -7.15
CA GLU A 136 -11.46 -15.32 -7.79
C GLU A 136 -12.56 -14.96 -6.79
N ASN A 137 -13.25 -13.86 -7.03
CA ASN A 137 -14.48 -13.52 -6.33
C ASN A 137 -15.56 -14.51 -6.79
N ILE A 138 -15.68 -15.59 -6.06
CA ILE A 138 -16.82 -16.49 -6.21
C ILE A 138 -18.01 -15.75 -5.62
N SER A 139 -18.94 -15.35 -6.47
CA SER A 139 -20.14 -14.62 -6.03
C SER A 139 -20.86 -15.39 -4.92
N PRO A 140 -21.16 -14.78 -3.78
CA PRO A 140 -21.74 -15.46 -2.64
C PRO A 140 -23.17 -15.86 -2.98
N LYS A 141 -23.43 -17.15 -3.01
CA LYS A 141 -24.80 -17.67 -3.17
C LYS A 141 -25.48 -18.08 -1.86
N LYS A 142 -24.75 -18.18 -0.74
CA LYS A 142 -25.31 -18.49 0.60
C LYS A 142 -24.28 -18.13 1.66
N THR A 143 -24.71 -17.52 2.76
CA THR A 143 -23.98 -17.47 4.04
C THR A 143 -23.57 -18.89 4.43
N ILE A 144 -22.29 -19.17 4.36
CA ILE A 144 -21.76 -20.50 4.61
C ILE A 144 -21.27 -20.52 6.07
N ASP A 145 -21.84 -21.44 6.86
CA ASP A 145 -21.31 -21.69 8.19
C ASP A 145 -19.89 -22.25 8.10
N LEU A 146 -18.91 -21.47 8.54
CA LEU A 146 -17.50 -21.81 8.61
C LEU A 146 -17.05 -22.15 10.04
N ASP A 147 -17.98 -22.37 10.96
CA ASP A 147 -17.69 -22.78 12.33
C ASP A 147 -17.41 -24.28 12.41
N GLY A 148 -16.18 -24.67 12.09
CA GLY A 148 -15.75 -26.07 12.05
C GLY A 148 -14.25 -26.24 12.22
N ASP A 149 -13.77 -27.48 12.06
CA ASP A 149 -12.36 -27.80 12.07
C ASP A 149 -11.63 -27.11 10.89
N ILE A 150 -10.40 -26.66 11.14
CA ILE A 150 -9.50 -26.19 10.10
C ILE A 150 -8.45 -27.27 9.87
N VAL A 151 -8.37 -27.77 8.63
CA VAL A 151 -7.47 -28.88 8.29
C VAL A 151 -6.58 -28.49 7.11
N PHE A 152 -5.28 -28.53 7.34
CA PHE A 152 -4.25 -28.40 6.31
C PHE A 152 -3.85 -29.81 5.84
N LYS A 153 -3.78 -30.01 4.53
CA LYS A 153 -3.36 -31.26 3.89
C LYS A 153 -2.23 -30.98 2.91
N ASP A 154 -1.04 -31.39 3.29
CA ASP A 154 0.20 -31.29 2.49
C ASP A 154 0.40 -29.90 1.87
N VAL A 155 0.22 -28.86 2.68
CA VAL A 155 0.29 -27.47 2.23
C VAL A 155 1.74 -27.04 2.14
N SER A 156 2.16 -26.61 0.93
CA SER A 156 3.45 -25.97 0.70
C SER A 156 3.25 -24.56 0.15
N PHE A 157 4.07 -23.63 0.63
CA PHE A 157 4.01 -22.22 0.24
C PHE A 157 5.40 -21.59 0.20
N ALA A 158 5.62 -20.72 -0.80
CA ALA A 158 6.84 -19.95 -0.94
C ALA A 158 6.52 -18.45 -1.18
N TYR A 159 7.30 -17.58 -0.57
CA TYR A 159 7.38 -16.18 -0.97
C TYR A 159 8.41 -16.05 -2.09
N ASN A 160 7.94 -15.76 -3.32
CA ASN A 160 8.76 -15.87 -4.51
C ASN A 160 9.44 -17.26 -4.57
N ASP A 161 10.78 -17.33 -4.56
CA ASP A 161 11.53 -18.57 -4.65
C ASP A 161 11.89 -19.19 -3.26
N ASN A 162 11.54 -18.52 -2.16
CA ASN A 162 11.86 -18.98 -0.81
C ASN A 162 10.71 -19.80 -0.23
N THR A 163 10.88 -21.13 -0.14
CA THR A 163 9.92 -22.04 0.49
C THR A 163 9.87 -21.78 2.00
N VAL A 164 8.67 -21.50 2.52
CA VAL A 164 8.42 -21.22 3.94
C VAL A 164 7.62 -22.34 4.59
N LEU A 165 6.67 -22.94 3.87
CA LEU A 165 5.94 -24.11 4.30
C LEU A 165 6.21 -25.25 3.34
N ASP A 166 6.54 -26.43 3.84
CA ASP A 166 6.77 -27.63 3.04
C ASP A 166 5.92 -28.79 3.55
N LYS A 167 4.90 -29.17 2.76
CA LYS A 167 3.97 -30.28 3.00
C LYS A 167 3.40 -30.31 4.42
N ILE A 168 3.01 -29.15 4.93
CA ILE A 168 2.47 -29.05 6.28
C ILE A 168 1.06 -29.65 6.34
N SER A 169 0.87 -30.61 7.25
CA SER A 169 -0.42 -31.20 7.56
C SER A 169 -0.72 -31.00 9.05
N LEU A 170 -1.79 -30.25 9.35
CA LEU A 170 -2.21 -29.95 10.72
C LEU A 170 -3.74 -29.85 10.82
N ARG A 171 -4.27 -30.06 12.01
CA ARG A 171 -5.70 -29.90 12.31
C ARG A 171 -5.87 -28.98 13.51
N ILE A 172 -6.72 -27.98 13.37
CA ILE A 172 -7.19 -27.09 14.43
C ILE A 172 -8.65 -27.46 14.72
N PRO A 173 -8.94 -28.23 15.79
CA PRO A 173 -10.31 -28.67 16.08
C PRO A 173 -11.19 -27.49 16.48
N LYS A 174 -12.46 -27.54 16.10
CA LYS A 174 -13.49 -26.58 16.49
C LYS A 174 -13.54 -26.40 18.01
N GLY A 175 -13.65 -25.16 18.46
CA GLY A 175 -13.80 -24.81 19.88
C GLY A 175 -12.55 -25.09 20.74
N LYS A 176 -11.43 -25.51 20.15
CA LYS A 176 -10.19 -25.77 20.89
C LYS A 176 -9.19 -24.63 20.77
N LYS A 177 -8.34 -24.54 21.79
CA LYS A 177 -7.16 -23.66 21.78
C LYS A 177 -5.97 -24.47 21.27
N VAL A 178 -5.40 -24.06 20.14
CA VAL A 178 -4.22 -24.65 19.53
C VAL A 178 -3.08 -23.63 19.54
N ALA A 179 -1.90 -24.03 19.98
CA ALA A 179 -0.71 -23.19 19.95
C ALA A 179 0.25 -23.66 18.85
N LEU A 180 0.70 -22.75 17.99
CA LEU A 180 1.79 -22.94 17.07
C LEU A 180 3.06 -22.35 17.70
N VAL A 181 4.01 -23.20 18.04
CA VAL A 181 5.25 -22.82 18.71
C VAL A 181 6.43 -23.17 17.82
N GLY A 182 7.44 -22.31 17.80
CA GLY A 182 8.66 -22.53 17.01
C GLY A 182 9.51 -21.27 16.88
N LEU A 183 10.69 -21.42 16.30
CA LEU A 183 11.65 -20.33 16.10
C LEU A 183 11.06 -19.22 15.22
N SER A 184 11.59 -17.99 15.34
CA SER A 184 11.27 -16.91 14.42
C SER A 184 11.59 -17.33 12.98
N GLY A 185 10.73 -16.98 12.03
CA GLY A 185 10.90 -17.36 10.62
C GLY A 185 10.43 -18.78 10.25
N SER A 186 9.90 -19.59 11.19
CA SER A 186 9.43 -20.96 10.89
C SER A 186 8.06 -21.03 10.17
N GLY A 187 7.54 -19.91 9.66
CA GLY A 187 6.29 -19.89 8.87
C GLY A 187 5.01 -19.81 9.68
N LYS A 188 5.05 -19.58 11.00
CA LYS A 188 3.85 -19.52 11.85
C LYS A 188 2.85 -18.43 11.42
N SER A 189 3.32 -17.19 11.23
CA SER A 189 2.49 -16.09 10.76
C SER A 189 2.03 -16.28 9.31
N THR A 190 2.79 -17.05 8.51
CA THR A 190 2.38 -17.44 7.16
C THR A 190 1.15 -18.33 7.19
N ILE A 191 1.03 -19.24 8.15
CA ILE A 191 -0.17 -20.08 8.35
C ILE A 191 -1.39 -19.20 8.60
N ALA A 192 -1.28 -18.18 9.47
CA ALA A 192 -2.36 -17.22 9.73
C ALA A 192 -2.76 -16.45 8.46
N ASN A 193 -1.78 -15.98 7.70
CA ASN A 193 -2.00 -15.23 6.47
C ASN A 193 -2.70 -16.05 5.39
N ILE A 194 -2.38 -17.35 5.28
CA ILE A 194 -3.03 -18.25 4.33
C ILE A 194 -4.47 -18.58 4.78
N ILE A 195 -4.74 -18.75 6.08
CA ILE A 195 -6.11 -18.92 6.58
C ILE A 195 -6.98 -17.70 6.21
N LEU A 196 -6.43 -16.48 6.28
CA LEU A 196 -7.09 -15.25 5.87
C LEU A 196 -7.18 -15.06 4.34
N ARG A 197 -6.62 -16.03 3.58
CA ARG A 197 -6.50 -15.93 2.13
C ARG A 197 -5.89 -14.60 1.69
N LEU A 198 -4.79 -14.19 2.34
CA LEU A 198 -3.93 -13.10 1.85
C LEU A 198 -2.99 -13.62 0.76
N TYR A 199 -2.81 -14.95 0.70
CA TYR A 199 -2.05 -15.67 -0.32
C TYR A 199 -2.81 -16.92 -0.74
N ASP A 200 -3.08 -17.07 -2.04
CA ASP A 200 -3.78 -18.23 -2.62
C ASP A 200 -2.85 -19.14 -3.45
N ASN A 201 -1.58 -18.75 -3.62
CA ASN A 201 -0.57 -19.45 -4.43
C ASN A 201 0.16 -20.57 -3.66
N TYR A 202 -0.56 -21.34 -2.83
CA TYR A 202 -0.04 -22.51 -2.15
C TYR A 202 -0.48 -23.81 -2.84
N SER A 203 0.31 -24.89 -2.69
CA SER A 203 -0.07 -26.26 -3.07
C SER A 203 -0.71 -26.99 -1.89
N GLY A 204 -1.36 -28.13 -2.15
CA GLY A 204 -2.16 -28.82 -1.16
C GLY A 204 -3.56 -28.23 -0.99
N SER A 205 -4.23 -28.53 0.11
CA SER A 205 -5.58 -28.02 0.38
C SER A 205 -5.78 -27.60 1.84
N ILE A 206 -6.58 -26.58 2.04
CA ILE A 206 -6.98 -26.11 3.38
C ILE A 206 -8.50 -26.10 3.44
N LEU A 207 -9.02 -26.82 4.42
CA LEU A 207 -10.44 -27.02 4.61
C LEU A 207 -10.89 -26.29 5.89
N ILE A 208 -12.01 -25.57 5.82
CA ILE A 208 -12.74 -25.06 6.98
C ILE A 208 -14.12 -25.73 6.96
N ASN A 209 -14.49 -26.41 8.03
CA ASN A 209 -15.74 -27.19 8.09
C ASN A 209 -15.91 -28.10 6.86
N SER A 210 -14.86 -28.85 6.48
CA SER A 210 -14.78 -29.73 5.30
C SER A 210 -14.92 -29.05 3.93
N LYS A 211 -14.90 -27.71 3.85
CA LYS A 211 -14.96 -26.95 2.60
C LYS A 211 -13.61 -26.34 2.28
N ASP A 212 -13.16 -26.49 1.05
CA ASP A 212 -11.89 -25.88 0.61
C ASP A 212 -12.01 -24.36 0.58
N ILE A 213 -11.10 -23.68 1.30
CA ILE A 213 -11.13 -22.22 1.42
C ILE A 213 -10.97 -21.49 0.08
N LYS A 214 -10.29 -22.09 -0.90
CA LYS A 214 -10.16 -21.53 -2.26
C LYS A 214 -11.50 -21.43 -2.99
N LYS A 215 -12.47 -22.26 -2.63
CA LYS A 215 -13.82 -22.33 -3.25
C LYS A 215 -14.84 -21.49 -2.52
N LEU A 216 -14.47 -20.80 -1.44
CA LEU A 216 -15.33 -19.95 -0.64
C LEU A 216 -15.20 -18.49 -1.07
N ASP A 217 -16.21 -17.68 -0.79
CA ASP A 217 -16.11 -16.24 -0.92
C ASP A 217 -15.10 -15.67 0.08
N LEU A 218 -14.31 -14.70 -0.34
CA LEU A 218 -13.30 -14.06 0.52
C LEU A 218 -13.92 -13.35 1.71
N THR A 219 -15.09 -12.75 1.52
CA THR A 219 -15.83 -12.05 2.57
C THR A 219 -16.27 -13.02 3.64
N ASP A 220 -16.77 -14.22 3.26
CA ASP A 220 -17.19 -15.26 4.19
C ASP A 220 -16.01 -15.80 5.00
N VAL A 221 -14.88 -16.09 4.34
CA VAL A 221 -13.67 -16.55 5.03
C VAL A 221 -13.17 -15.48 6.02
N ARG A 222 -13.05 -14.24 5.58
CA ARG A 222 -12.53 -13.16 6.42
C ARG A 222 -13.48 -12.73 7.51
N SER A 223 -14.81 -12.81 7.31
CA SER A 223 -15.80 -12.56 8.37
C SER A 223 -15.73 -13.61 9.48
N SER A 224 -15.36 -14.85 9.15
CA SER A 224 -15.25 -15.95 10.11
C SER A 224 -13.96 -15.93 10.95
N VAL A 225 -13.02 -15.00 10.69
CA VAL A 225 -11.71 -14.93 11.37
C VAL A 225 -11.50 -13.57 12.01
N SER A 226 -11.25 -13.52 13.31
CA SER A 226 -10.67 -12.36 14.01
C SER A 226 -9.17 -12.56 14.14
N ILE A 227 -8.39 -11.49 13.99
CA ILE A 227 -6.93 -11.55 14.13
C ILE A 227 -6.39 -10.41 15.00
N VAL A 228 -5.44 -10.75 15.86
CA VAL A 228 -4.55 -9.80 16.53
C VAL A 228 -3.14 -10.09 16.06
N THR A 229 -2.56 -9.14 15.34
CA THR A 229 -1.23 -9.28 14.73
C THR A 229 -0.13 -8.85 15.72
N GLN A 230 1.09 -9.35 15.50
CA GLN A 230 2.29 -8.99 16.27
C GLN A 230 2.53 -7.47 16.23
N GLU A 231 2.53 -6.89 15.02
CA GLU A 231 2.55 -5.44 14.86
C GLU A 231 1.12 -4.90 14.82
N THR A 232 0.77 -4.17 15.86
CA THR A 232 -0.56 -3.56 15.97
C THR A 232 -0.65 -2.30 15.13
N ILE A 233 -1.44 -2.33 14.06
CA ILE A 233 -1.76 -1.16 13.24
C ILE A 233 -3.06 -0.53 13.74
N LEU A 234 -2.98 0.75 14.12
CA LEU A 234 -4.12 1.57 14.49
C LEU A 234 -4.28 2.73 13.50
N PHE A 235 -5.52 3.04 13.18
CA PHE A 235 -5.85 4.16 12.30
C PHE A 235 -5.77 5.49 13.06
N ASN A 236 -5.47 6.56 12.37
CA ASN A 236 -5.47 7.92 12.93
C ASN A 236 -6.91 8.40 13.18
N GLU A 237 -7.56 7.74 14.10
CA GLU A 237 -8.94 7.89 14.50
C GLU A 237 -9.04 7.84 16.04
N SER A 238 -10.25 7.98 16.59
CA SER A 238 -10.49 7.79 18.01
C SER A 238 -10.28 6.32 18.44
N ILE A 239 -10.05 6.09 19.73
CA ILE A 239 -10.00 4.73 20.31
C ILE A 239 -11.31 4.01 20.00
N PHE A 240 -12.45 4.70 20.16
CA PHE A 240 -13.79 4.20 19.87
C PHE A 240 -13.90 3.68 18.42
N ASN A 241 -13.53 4.51 17.43
CA ASN A 241 -13.59 4.14 16.01
C ASN A 241 -12.63 3.00 15.68
N ASN A 242 -11.45 2.97 16.32
CA ASN A 242 -10.52 1.86 16.17
C ASN A 242 -11.09 0.53 16.67
N ILE A 243 -11.87 0.52 17.74
CA ILE A 243 -12.56 -0.69 18.22
C ILE A 243 -13.74 -1.02 17.30
N LYS A 244 -14.57 -0.03 16.96
CA LYS A 244 -15.75 -0.19 16.08
C LYS A 244 -15.39 -0.73 14.71
N TYR A 245 -14.14 -0.52 14.23
CA TYR A 245 -13.64 -1.09 12.98
C TYR A 245 -13.78 -2.64 12.90
N GLY A 246 -13.77 -3.32 14.03
CA GLY A 246 -14.01 -4.78 14.08
C GLY A 246 -15.44 -5.19 13.73
N ASN A 247 -16.43 -4.34 14.06
CA ASN A 247 -17.83 -4.50 13.73
C ASN A 247 -18.50 -3.12 13.63
N LEU A 248 -18.76 -2.66 12.41
CA LEU A 248 -19.32 -1.32 12.16
C LEU A 248 -20.77 -1.16 12.63
N GLU A 249 -21.50 -2.26 12.79
CA GLU A 249 -22.88 -2.29 13.26
C GLU A 249 -22.98 -2.33 14.81
N ALA A 250 -21.84 -2.48 15.51
CA ALA A 250 -21.83 -2.54 16.97
C ALA A 250 -22.32 -1.22 17.57
N ASN A 251 -23.16 -1.33 18.60
CA ASN A 251 -23.66 -0.18 19.36
C ASN A 251 -22.63 0.29 20.41
N ASP A 252 -22.87 1.48 21.00
CA ASP A 252 -21.96 2.10 21.94
C ASP A 252 -21.78 1.29 23.24
N GLU A 253 -22.82 0.57 23.66
CA GLU A 253 -22.78 -0.29 24.84
C GLU A 253 -21.88 -1.49 24.63
N GLU A 254 -21.99 -2.16 23.48
CA GLU A 254 -21.13 -3.28 23.09
C GLU A 254 -19.67 -2.86 23.01
N ILE A 255 -19.39 -1.72 22.35
CA ILE A 255 -18.03 -1.15 22.25
C ILE A 255 -17.50 -0.84 23.65
N SER A 256 -18.30 -0.21 24.51
CA SER A 256 -17.93 0.12 25.88
C SER A 256 -17.64 -1.13 26.72
N LEU A 257 -18.44 -2.18 26.55
CA LEU A 257 -18.25 -3.46 27.25
C LEU A 257 -16.96 -4.14 26.81
N VAL A 258 -16.71 -4.23 25.50
CA VAL A 258 -15.48 -4.83 24.97
C VAL A 258 -14.25 -4.00 25.34
N ALA A 259 -14.35 -2.68 25.32
CA ALA A 259 -13.27 -1.78 25.78
C ALA A 259 -12.95 -2.00 27.25
N LYS A 260 -13.96 -2.21 28.11
CA LYS A 260 -13.76 -2.57 29.54
C LYS A 260 -13.07 -3.93 29.67
N ASN A 261 -13.56 -4.93 28.96
CA ASN A 261 -13.04 -6.31 28.99
C ASN A 261 -11.59 -6.38 28.52
N ALA A 262 -11.22 -5.66 27.45
CA ALA A 262 -9.84 -5.62 26.94
C ALA A 262 -8.92 -4.68 27.77
N GLY A 263 -9.41 -4.09 28.87
CA GLY A 263 -8.64 -3.18 29.71
C GLY A 263 -8.33 -1.84 29.02
N VAL A 264 -9.09 -1.47 27.97
CA VAL A 264 -8.91 -0.17 27.30
C VAL A 264 -9.44 0.97 28.16
N LYS A 265 -10.55 0.75 28.86
CA LYS A 265 -11.14 1.77 29.74
C LYS A 265 -10.19 2.24 30.85
N SER A 266 -9.34 1.34 31.38
CA SER A 266 -8.44 1.68 32.49
C SER A 266 -7.46 2.81 32.18
N PHE A 267 -7.05 2.96 30.91
CA PHE A 267 -6.16 4.06 30.52
C PHE A 267 -6.89 5.16 29.74
N SER A 268 -7.99 4.83 29.06
CA SER A 268 -8.70 5.84 28.28
C SER A 268 -9.46 6.83 29.18
N GLU A 269 -9.85 6.45 30.39
CA GLU A 269 -10.49 7.34 31.36
C GLU A 269 -9.59 8.45 31.85
N GLU A 270 -8.26 8.29 31.75
CA GLU A 270 -7.25 9.31 32.06
C GLU A 270 -7.04 10.31 30.93
N LEU A 271 -7.62 10.07 29.74
CA LEU A 271 -7.50 10.93 28.57
C LEU A 271 -8.68 11.94 28.52
N ASP A 272 -8.42 13.15 28.01
CA ASP A 272 -9.38 14.26 27.97
C ASP A 272 -10.73 13.89 27.34
N GLN A 273 -10.70 13.14 26.23
CA GLN A 273 -11.88 12.70 25.49
C GLN A 273 -12.19 11.20 25.66
N LYS A 274 -11.60 10.55 26.66
CA LYS A 274 -11.79 9.13 26.98
C LYS A 274 -11.66 8.25 25.73
N LEU A 275 -12.68 7.43 25.41
CA LEU A 275 -12.70 6.58 24.20
C LEU A 275 -12.73 7.38 22.90
N HIS A 276 -13.16 8.64 22.91
CA HIS A 276 -13.20 9.49 21.72
C HIS A 276 -11.88 10.23 21.44
N THR A 277 -10.84 9.99 22.25
CA THR A 277 -9.50 10.56 22.03
C THR A 277 -8.89 10.06 20.73
N VAL A 278 -8.47 10.99 19.85
CA VAL A 278 -7.75 10.70 18.61
C VAL A 278 -6.30 10.37 18.91
N ILE A 279 -5.85 9.19 18.48
CA ILE A 279 -4.59 8.57 18.90
C ILE A 279 -3.39 8.88 18.01
N GLY A 280 -3.61 9.55 16.86
CA GLY A 280 -2.56 9.87 15.89
C GLY A 280 -2.17 8.68 15.00
N GLU A 281 -1.27 8.90 14.05
CA GLU A 281 -0.79 7.85 13.15
C GLU A 281 -0.22 6.66 13.93
N ASN A 282 -0.69 5.45 13.59
CA ASN A 282 -0.31 4.20 14.26
C ASN A 282 -0.39 4.25 15.80
N GLY A 283 -1.21 5.14 16.35
CA GLY A 283 -1.36 5.26 17.79
C GLY A 283 -0.12 5.79 18.49
N ILE A 284 0.62 6.73 17.88
CA ILE A 284 1.88 7.29 18.42
C ILE A 284 1.75 7.88 19.82
N LYS A 285 0.55 8.31 20.20
CA LYS A 285 0.26 8.85 21.53
C LYS A 285 0.10 7.76 22.61
N LEU A 286 0.11 6.48 22.22
CA LEU A 286 -0.16 5.35 23.11
C LEU A 286 1.09 4.49 23.33
N SER A 287 1.17 3.85 24.50
CA SER A 287 2.18 2.81 24.74
C SER A 287 1.92 1.56 23.90
N GLY A 288 2.92 0.69 23.72
CA GLY A 288 2.78 -0.59 22.99
C GLY A 288 1.64 -1.44 23.56
N GLY A 289 1.57 -1.59 24.89
CA GLY A 289 0.53 -2.35 25.56
C GLY A 289 -0.88 -1.73 25.41
N GLN A 290 -0.98 -0.38 25.37
CA GLN A 290 -2.27 0.29 25.12
C GLN A 290 -2.76 0.02 23.69
N ARG A 291 -1.86 0.12 22.69
CA ARG A 291 -2.20 -0.20 21.30
C ARG A 291 -2.67 -1.65 21.17
N GLN A 292 -1.97 -2.57 21.81
CA GLN A 292 -2.31 -3.99 21.78
C GLN A 292 -3.67 -4.30 22.39
N ARG A 293 -4.03 -3.65 23.53
CA ARG A 293 -5.37 -3.77 24.13
C ARG A 293 -6.48 -3.28 23.20
N ILE A 294 -6.26 -2.20 22.44
CA ILE A 294 -7.21 -1.74 21.42
C ILE A 294 -7.37 -2.77 20.31
N ALA A 295 -6.27 -3.38 19.82
CA ALA A 295 -6.35 -4.43 18.79
C ALA A 295 -7.10 -5.67 19.29
N ILE A 296 -6.90 -6.06 20.55
CA ILE A 296 -7.64 -7.16 21.19
C ILE A 296 -9.13 -6.79 21.27
N ALA A 297 -9.47 -5.57 21.71
CA ALA A 297 -10.86 -5.10 21.73
C ALA A 297 -11.49 -5.17 20.32
N ARG A 298 -10.77 -4.73 19.29
CA ARG A 298 -11.18 -4.82 17.87
C ARG A 298 -11.45 -6.26 17.44
N ALA A 299 -10.63 -7.21 17.87
CA ALA A 299 -10.82 -8.62 17.55
C ALA A 299 -12.01 -9.24 18.30
N LEU A 300 -12.24 -8.82 19.54
CA LEU A 300 -13.36 -9.30 20.36
C LEU A 300 -14.72 -8.79 19.86
N ILE A 301 -14.82 -7.52 19.46
CA ILE A 301 -16.09 -6.95 18.96
C ILE A 301 -16.53 -7.57 17.63
N LYS A 302 -15.60 -8.10 16.85
CA LYS A 302 -15.89 -8.82 15.61
C LYS A 302 -16.60 -10.14 15.85
N ASP A 303 -16.40 -10.76 16.99
CA ASP A 303 -17.05 -11.98 17.47
C ASP A 303 -16.99 -13.18 16.50
N ALA A 304 -15.92 -13.31 15.73
CA ALA A 304 -15.75 -14.38 14.74
C ALA A 304 -15.57 -15.77 15.39
N PRO A 305 -15.95 -16.88 14.70
CA PRO A 305 -15.76 -18.25 15.21
C PRO A 305 -14.31 -18.67 15.39
N LEU A 306 -13.36 -18.09 14.64
CA LEU A 306 -11.92 -18.30 14.80
C LEU A 306 -11.24 -17.02 15.28
N LEU A 307 -10.47 -17.10 16.36
CA LEU A 307 -9.54 -16.06 16.81
C LEU A 307 -8.10 -16.49 16.57
N ILE A 308 -7.36 -15.72 15.80
CA ILE A 308 -5.91 -15.86 15.60
C ILE A 308 -5.19 -14.79 16.44
N MET A 309 -4.22 -15.21 17.25
CA MET A 309 -3.37 -14.32 18.04
C MET A 309 -1.92 -14.57 17.67
N ASP A 310 -1.31 -13.65 16.94
CA ASP A 310 0.09 -13.74 16.51
C ASP A 310 0.96 -12.88 17.43
N GLU A 311 1.61 -13.53 18.41
CA GLU A 311 2.44 -12.88 19.46
C GLU A 311 1.74 -11.69 20.14
N ALA A 312 0.41 -11.78 20.25
CA ALA A 312 -0.49 -10.67 20.57
C ALA A 312 -0.35 -10.16 22.02
N THR A 313 0.49 -10.75 22.85
CA THR A 313 0.68 -10.36 24.27
C THR A 313 2.12 -9.99 24.58
N SER A 314 3.03 -10.02 23.60
CA SER A 314 4.47 -9.81 23.80
C SER A 314 4.86 -8.43 24.34
N SER A 315 4.03 -7.41 24.18
CA SER A 315 4.26 -6.05 24.68
C SER A 315 3.49 -5.73 25.96
N LEU A 316 2.84 -6.72 26.57
CA LEU A 316 2.09 -6.56 27.83
C LEU A 316 2.93 -7.01 29.03
N ASP A 317 2.67 -6.40 30.18
CA ASP A 317 3.15 -6.92 31.45
C ASP A 317 2.41 -8.20 31.84
N ASN A 318 3.06 -9.08 32.61
CA ASN A 318 2.53 -10.41 32.97
C ASN A 318 1.14 -10.36 33.64
N ILE A 319 0.84 -9.30 34.43
CA ILE A 319 -0.45 -9.15 35.10
C ILE A 319 -1.55 -8.86 34.09
N THR A 320 -1.28 -7.95 33.17
CA THR A 320 -2.22 -7.57 32.10
C THR A 320 -2.40 -8.72 31.10
N GLU A 321 -1.33 -9.42 30.75
CA GLU A 321 -1.33 -10.60 29.90
C GLU A 321 -2.26 -11.68 30.47
N ASN A 322 -2.07 -12.07 31.73
CA ASN A 322 -2.90 -13.07 32.41
C ASN A 322 -4.40 -12.68 32.45
N LYS A 323 -4.68 -11.39 32.74
CA LYS A 323 -6.06 -10.88 32.72
C LYS A 323 -6.69 -11.01 31.33
N ILE A 324 -5.96 -10.62 30.29
CA ILE A 324 -6.44 -10.71 28.90
C ILE A 324 -6.65 -12.19 28.49
N HIS A 325 -5.73 -13.07 28.84
CA HIS A 325 -5.92 -14.50 28.59
C HIS A 325 -7.16 -15.08 29.28
N GLN A 326 -7.43 -14.70 30.53
CA GLN A 326 -8.66 -15.08 31.24
C GLN A 326 -9.90 -14.55 30.55
N ILE A 327 -9.89 -13.28 30.14
CA ILE A 327 -11.00 -12.63 29.44
C ILE A 327 -11.28 -13.31 28.10
N ILE A 328 -10.24 -13.56 27.29
CA ILE A 328 -10.38 -14.27 26.00
C ILE A 328 -10.92 -15.70 26.23
N ASN A 329 -10.46 -16.38 27.26
CA ASN A 329 -10.96 -17.71 27.58
C ASN A 329 -12.44 -17.67 27.96
N ASN A 330 -12.86 -16.69 28.74
CA ASN A 330 -14.25 -16.57 29.20
C ASN A 330 -15.20 -16.11 28.09
N LEU A 331 -14.84 -15.07 27.34
CA LEU A 331 -15.70 -14.51 26.29
C LEU A 331 -15.77 -15.40 25.03
N MET A 332 -14.74 -16.18 24.79
CA MET A 332 -14.63 -17.03 23.60
C MET A 332 -14.60 -18.53 23.97
N THR A 333 -15.37 -18.96 24.97
CA THR A 333 -15.32 -20.32 25.52
C THR A 333 -15.54 -21.42 24.47
N ASN A 334 -16.47 -21.18 23.53
CA ASN A 334 -16.81 -22.17 22.48
C ASN A 334 -16.19 -21.86 21.12
N LYS A 335 -15.27 -20.88 21.05
CA LYS A 335 -14.65 -20.46 19.77
C LYS A 335 -13.28 -21.09 19.61
N THR A 336 -12.92 -21.34 18.36
CA THR A 336 -11.61 -21.85 17.98
C THR A 336 -10.55 -20.77 18.18
N LYS A 337 -9.43 -21.10 18.82
CA LYS A 337 -8.33 -20.16 19.08
C LYS A 337 -7.02 -20.72 18.53
N LEU A 338 -6.39 -19.98 17.66
CA LEU A 338 -5.06 -20.26 17.16
C LEU A 338 -4.07 -19.24 17.76
N ILE A 339 -3.18 -19.68 18.60
CA ILE A 339 -2.17 -18.84 19.24
C ILE A 339 -0.81 -19.14 18.62
N ILE A 340 -0.17 -18.10 18.12
CA ILE A 340 1.19 -18.18 17.59
C ILE A 340 2.12 -17.56 18.63
N ALA A 341 3.10 -18.34 19.10
CA ALA A 341 4.05 -17.91 20.11
C ALA A 341 5.46 -18.35 19.74
N GLN A 342 6.47 -17.58 20.16
CA GLN A 342 7.89 -17.98 20.02
C GLN A 342 8.30 -18.94 21.11
N ARG A 343 7.69 -18.87 22.30
CA ARG A 343 8.01 -19.70 23.46
C ARG A 343 6.72 -20.13 24.15
N LEU A 344 6.75 -21.34 24.72
CA LEU A 344 5.78 -21.78 25.72
C LEU A 344 6.22 -21.16 27.04
N SER A 345 5.56 -20.06 27.46
CA SER A 345 5.71 -19.54 28.83
C SER A 345 4.60 -20.06 29.71
#